data_45ec0ed0bfe17a854b1859fa1e25fdb3
#
_entry.id   45ec0ed0bfe17a854b1859fa1e25fdb3
#
_cell.length_a   1.000
_cell.length_b   1.000
_cell.length_c   1.000
_cell.angle_alpha   90.00
_cell.angle_beta   90.00
_cell.angle_gamma   90.00
#
_symmetry.space_group_name_H-M   'P 1'
#
loop_
_entity.id
_entity.type
_entity.pdbx_description
1 polymer ?
#
loop_
_entity_poly.entity_id
_entity_poly.type
_entity_poly.pdbx_seq_one_letter_code
_entity_poly.pdbx_strand_id
1 'polypeptide(L)'
;MKLEMRGEMRMEQRMKLAPHMIQSMEILQLPILALQERIEQELNSNPVLEAEDTSNPEPAAPAEQDTQDNINEKDFVVGTDESKVEDFKRLDSLDEDFREYIDQSESFRPRAPSDEPDRKLEAIKNAPALPQSLHEYLMEQWQLVDADERVKTAGSAIIDYIDGRGYLAVRLEQLHNKDKADFTIDDLKKALELVQNLEPVGVGARDLKECLLIQMTQSSEDMSFESRLVSEYMGQLLENRLPEIAKKMNCGLETINKAIARISKLDTSPGLQVGQDRNHPVAPDVIVESMDAADEYSVRLADTNLPNLRINDYYAKLAKDPAIGEKTKDFLQQNMRSAQWIIDAIQQRKNTLLKVARSVVKHQKDFFSRGQLHLRPLPMSKVADDVGVHLATVSRAVAGKYIQCGWGILPLRKFFSGGTEDVNGQARSWEAVRAILQQVIDSEDKAKPLNDDEIRGKLAQAGIKNIARRTVAKYRKLLNIPSARFRKKY
;
A
#
# COMPACT_ATOMS: atom_id res chain seq x y z
N MET A 1 -69.71 11.69 26.44
CA MET A 1 -68.36 11.70 25.83
C MET A 1 -68.13 10.38 25.15
N LYS A 2 -68.24 10.35 23.81
CA LYS A 2 -67.88 9.18 22.98
C LYS A 2 -66.46 9.40 22.52
N LEU A 3 -65.52 8.54 22.92
CA LEU A 3 -64.15 8.47 22.40
C LEU A 3 -64.18 7.64 21.13
N GLU A 4 -64.04 8.28 19.97
CA GLU A 4 -63.77 7.64 18.70
C GLU A 4 -62.25 7.42 18.59
N MET A 5 -61.79 6.16 18.68
CA MET A 5 -60.43 5.78 18.32
C MET A 5 -60.34 5.64 16.82
N ARG A 6 -59.71 6.59 16.11
CA ARG A 6 -59.25 6.47 14.74
C ARG A 6 -57.87 5.76 14.73
N GLY A 7 -57.85 4.50 14.34
CA GLY A 7 -56.60 3.79 14.04
C GLY A 7 -56.09 4.19 12.66
N GLU A 8 -55.02 5.00 12.60
CA GLU A 8 -54.27 5.21 11.37
C GLU A 8 -53.29 4.04 11.17
N MET A 9 -53.58 3.16 10.21
CA MET A 9 -52.60 2.18 9.71
C MET A 9 -51.61 2.92 8.82
N ARG A 10 -50.42 3.23 9.33
CA ARG A 10 -49.25 3.60 8.55
C ARG A 10 -48.58 2.34 8.02
N MET A 11 -48.73 2.03 6.74
CA MET A 11 -47.89 1.04 6.04
C MET A 11 -46.48 1.66 5.88
N GLU A 12 -45.55 1.31 6.74
CA GLU A 12 -44.14 1.52 6.49
C GLU A 12 -43.61 0.41 5.55
N GLN A 13 -43.43 0.74 4.29
CA GLN A 13 -42.68 -0.14 3.38
C GLN A 13 -41.19 -0.08 3.76
N ARG A 14 -40.76 -0.97 4.63
CA ARG A 14 -39.32 -1.22 4.85
C ARG A 14 -38.82 -2.06 3.68
N MET A 15 -38.09 -1.44 2.77
CA MET A 15 -37.32 -2.17 1.76
C MET A 15 -36.28 -3.03 2.47
N LYS A 16 -36.55 -4.34 2.59
CA LYS A 16 -35.52 -5.32 2.96
C LYS A 16 -34.64 -5.51 1.72
N LEU A 17 -33.45 -4.91 1.72
CA LEU A 17 -32.43 -5.19 0.73
C LEU A 17 -32.16 -6.69 0.72
N ALA A 18 -32.25 -7.32 -0.46
CA ALA A 18 -31.94 -8.74 -0.60
C ALA A 18 -30.48 -9.00 -0.16
N PRO A 19 -30.20 -10.06 0.62
CA PRO A 19 -28.84 -10.35 1.12
C PRO A 19 -27.78 -10.33 0.03
N HIS A 20 -28.10 -10.80 -1.17
CA HIS A 20 -27.23 -10.79 -2.34
C HIS A 20 -26.83 -9.38 -2.79
N MET A 21 -27.70 -8.38 -2.64
CA MET A 21 -27.36 -6.98 -2.98
C MET A 21 -26.38 -6.38 -1.97
N ILE A 22 -26.46 -6.76 -0.71
CA ILE A 22 -25.52 -6.31 0.32
C ILE A 22 -24.15 -6.90 0.03
N GLN A 23 -24.06 -8.19 -0.26
CA GLN A 23 -22.84 -8.90 -0.59
C GLN A 23 -22.19 -8.39 -1.89
N SER A 24 -22.96 -8.07 -2.93
CA SER A 24 -22.41 -7.48 -4.16
C SER A 24 -21.84 -6.08 -3.94
N MET A 25 -22.46 -5.29 -3.06
CA MET A 25 -21.92 -3.98 -2.65
C MET A 25 -20.64 -4.11 -1.81
N GLU A 26 -20.52 -5.14 -1.00
CA GLU A 26 -19.31 -5.45 -0.23
C GLU A 26 -18.16 -5.82 -1.18
N ILE A 27 -18.39 -6.69 -2.16
CA ILE A 27 -17.41 -7.08 -3.19
C ILE A 27 -16.87 -5.85 -3.95
N LEU A 28 -17.71 -4.83 -4.20
CA LEU A 28 -17.25 -3.58 -4.83
C LEU A 28 -16.23 -2.81 -3.98
N GLN A 29 -16.27 -2.92 -2.66
CA GLN A 29 -15.41 -2.16 -1.73
C GLN A 29 -14.12 -2.89 -1.37
N LEU A 30 -14.09 -4.24 -1.43
CA LEU A 30 -12.96 -5.04 -0.97
C LEU A 30 -11.65 -4.62 -1.68
N PRO A 31 -10.53 -4.49 -0.96
CA PRO A 31 -9.20 -4.44 -1.57
C PRO A 31 -8.93 -5.70 -2.39
N ILE A 32 -7.94 -5.66 -3.29
CA ILE A 32 -7.62 -6.81 -4.16
C ILE A 32 -7.24 -8.04 -3.34
N LEU A 33 -6.42 -7.88 -2.30
CA LEU A 33 -5.99 -9.00 -1.43
C LEU A 33 -7.18 -9.65 -0.72
N ALA A 34 -8.07 -8.85 -0.12
CA ALA A 34 -9.27 -9.38 0.54
C ALA A 34 -10.25 -10.04 -0.45
N LEU A 35 -10.25 -9.58 -1.72
CA LEU A 35 -11.03 -10.23 -2.77
C LEU A 35 -10.42 -11.58 -3.18
N GLN A 36 -9.09 -11.68 -3.25
CA GLN A 36 -8.38 -12.93 -3.50
C GLN A 36 -8.67 -13.95 -2.40
N GLU A 37 -8.52 -13.56 -1.13
CA GLU A 37 -8.88 -14.41 0.01
C GLU A 37 -10.32 -14.90 -0.06
N ARG A 38 -11.25 -14.02 -0.45
CA ARG A 38 -12.67 -14.38 -0.59
C ARG A 38 -12.90 -15.38 -1.73
N ILE A 39 -12.21 -15.18 -2.87
CA ILE A 39 -12.25 -16.12 -4.01
C ILE A 39 -11.68 -17.47 -3.61
N GLU A 40 -10.55 -17.51 -2.90
CA GLU A 40 -9.94 -18.76 -2.39
C GLU A 40 -10.87 -19.49 -1.41
N GLN A 41 -11.53 -18.76 -0.51
CA GLN A 41 -12.53 -19.34 0.39
C GLN A 41 -13.68 -20.01 -0.37
N GLU A 42 -14.17 -19.34 -1.43
CA GLU A 42 -15.28 -19.88 -2.24
C GLU A 42 -14.80 -21.03 -3.14
N LEU A 43 -13.57 -21.00 -3.68
CA LEU A 43 -12.99 -22.12 -4.41
C LEU A 43 -12.85 -23.37 -3.53
N ASN A 44 -12.46 -23.18 -2.26
CA ASN A 44 -12.36 -24.30 -1.31
C ASN A 44 -13.72 -24.84 -0.83
N SER A 45 -14.76 -24.00 -0.79
CA SER A 45 -16.09 -24.37 -0.29
C SER A 45 -17.03 -24.88 -1.38
N ASN A 46 -16.83 -24.41 -2.63
CA ASN A 46 -17.72 -24.70 -3.76
C ASN A 46 -17.02 -25.58 -4.81
N PRO A 47 -17.35 -26.88 -4.89
CA PRO A 47 -16.70 -27.81 -5.83
C PRO A 47 -17.03 -27.53 -7.31
N VAL A 48 -18.02 -26.68 -7.59
CA VAL A 48 -18.47 -26.36 -8.95
C VAL A 48 -17.64 -25.22 -9.57
N LEU A 49 -16.92 -24.44 -8.74
CA LEU A 49 -16.12 -23.30 -9.16
C LEU A 49 -14.67 -23.72 -9.40
N GLU A 50 -14.13 -23.37 -10.56
CA GLU A 50 -12.73 -23.62 -10.93
C GLU A 50 -12.02 -22.33 -11.32
N ALA A 51 -10.73 -22.28 -11.03
CA ALA A 51 -9.85 -21.24 -11.55
C ALA A 51 -9.27 -21.72 -12.89
N GLU A 52 -9.37 -20.88 -13.91
CA GLU A 52 -8.76 -21.14 -15.21
C GLU A 52 -7.27 -20.81 -15.13
N ASP A 53 -6.41 -21.84 -15.17
CA ASP A 53 -4.97 -21.65 -15.27
C ASP A 53 -4.61 -21.13 -16.66
N THR A 54 -4.38 -19.82 -16.77
CA THR A 54 -3.92 -19.16 -18.00
C THR A 54 -2.48 -19.51 -18.39
N SER A 55 -1.80 -20.38 -17.62
CA SER A 55 -0.41 -20.76 -17.84
C SER A 55 -0.22 -21.90 -18.84
N ASN A 56 -1.30 -22.53 -19.33
CA ASN A 56 -1.21 -23.58 -20.32
C ASN A 56 -2.14 -23.25 -21.50
N PRO A 57 -1.65 -22.70 -22.63
CA PRO A 57 -2.44 -22.74 -23.87
C PRO A 57 -2.62 -24.21 -24.23
N GLU A 58 -3.84 -24.72 -24.10
CA GLU A 58 -4.22 -26.02 -24.63
C GLU A 58 -3.64 -26.15 -26.03
N PRO A 59 -2.78 -27.14 -26.34
CA PRO A 59 -2.37 -27.37 -27.70
C PRO A 59 -3.63 -27.72 -28.46
N ALA A 60 -3.93 -26.91 -29.49
CA ALA A 60 -5.02 -27.14 -30.44
C ALA A 60 -5.02 -28.62 -30.83
N ALA A 61 -6.13 -29.29 -30.57
CA ALA A 61 -6.34 -30.68 -30.89
C ALA A 61 -5.93 -30.94 -32.36
N PRO A 62 -5.04 -31.90 -32.63
CA PRO A 62 -4.83 -32.35 -33.98
C PRO A 62 -6.08 -33.07 -34.47
N ALA A 63 -6.49 -32.75 -35.69
CA ALA A 63 -7.61 -33.36 -36.36
C ALA A 63 -7.60 -34.88 -36.23
N GLU A 64 -8.75 -35.44 -35.94
CA GLU A 64 -9.07 -36.84 -35.84
C GLU A 64 -8.55 -37.57 -37.09
N GLN A 65 -7.57 -38.45 -36.89
CA GLN A 65 -7.34 -39.57 -37.77
C GLN A 65 -7.91 -40.80 -37.08
N ASP A 66 -8.98 -41.30 -37.68
CA ASP A 66 -9.58 -42.60 -37.39
C ASP A 66 -8.53 -43.73 -37.32
N THR A 67 -8.26 -44.22 -36.13
CA THR A 67 -7.76 -45.56 -35.92
C THR A 67 -8.68 -46.24 -34.88
N GLN A 68 -9.61 -47.03 -35.42
CA GLN A 68 -10.39 -48.01 -34.68
C GLN A 68 -9.42 -49.04 -34.10
N ASP A 69 -9.13 -48.94 -32.82
CA ASP A 69 -8.64 -50.08 -32.06
C ASP A 69 -9.64 -50.43 -30.96
N ASN A 70 -10.26 -51.60 -31.18
CA ASN A 70 -11.14 -52.27 -30.29
C ASN A 70 -10.47 -52.56 -28.95
N ILE A 71 -10.75 -51.77 -27.95
CA ILE A 71 -10.53 -52.15 -26.55
C ILE A 71 -11.80 -52.70 -25.99
N ASN A 72 -11.87 -54.04 -25.89
CA ASN A 72 -12.92 -54.77 -25.20
C ASN A 72 -12.92 -54.39 -23.73
N GLU A 73 -13.91 -53.61 -23.31
CA GLU A 73 -14.32 -53.52 -21.91
C GLU A 73 -14.86 -54.88 -21.47
N LYS A 74 -14.06 -55.59 -20.69
CA LYS A 74 -14.55 -56.73 -19.91
C LYS A 74 -14.79 -56.26 -18.46
N ASP A 75 -16.04 -56.25 -18.09
CA ASP A 75 -16.52 -56.03 -16.74
C ASP A 75 -15.72 -56.88 -15.73
N PHE A 76 -15.30 -56.20 -14.63
CA PHE A 76 -14.74 -56.88 -13.47
C PHE A 76 -15.89 -57.54 -12.66
N VAL A 77 -16.08 -58.84 -12.89
CA VAL A 77 -16.92 -59.67 -12.03
C VAL A 77 -16.04 -60.42 -11.04
N VAL A 78 -16.19 -60.13 -9.78
CA VAL A 78 -15.52 -60.84 -8.69
C VAL A 78 -16.19 -62.21 -8.53
N GLY A 79 -15.56 -63.26 -9.05
CA GLY A 79 -15.96 -64.66 -8.89
C GLY A 79 -15.03 -65.36 -7.92
N THR A 80 -15.64 -66.19 -7.08
CA THR A 80 -15.07 -66.94 -5.97
C THR A 80 -14.23 -68.15 -6.44
N ASP A 81 -13.01 -68.23 -5.91
CA ASP A 81 -12.21 -69.44 -5.53
C ASP A 81 -11.24 -70.14 -6.50
N GLU A 82 -11.19 -69.86 -7.79
CA GLU A 82 -10.10 -70.46 -8.65
C GLU A 82 -9.18 -69.46 -9.34
N SER A 83 -9.50 -68.17 -9.29
CA SER A 83 -8.80 -67.11 -10.04
C SER A 83 -7.58 -66.51 -9.28
N LYS A 84 -7.35 -66.88 -8.06
CA LYS A 84 -6.24 -66.25 -7.25
C LYS A 84 -4.83 -66.47 -7.82
N VAL A 85 -4.62 -67.57 -8.57
CA VAL A 85 -3.31 -67.85 -9.17
C VAL A 85 -3.08 -67.08 -10.47
N GLU A 86 -4.15 -66.79 -11.21
CA GLU A 86 -4.10 -65.99 -12.44
C GLU A 86 -4.03 -64.49 -12.12
N ASP A 87 -4.71 -64.04 -11.07
CA ASP A 87 -4.62 -62.64 -10.60
C ASP A 87 -3.25 -62.32 -10.03
N PHE A 88 -2.61 -63.29 -9.35
CA PHE A 88 -1.23 -63.12 -8.90
C PHE A 88 -0.25 -63.06 -10.07
N LYS A 89 -0.44 -63.86 -11.12
CA LYS A 89 0.40 -63.76 -12.36
C LYS A 89 0.19 -62.44 -13.11
N ARG A 90 -1.01 -61.87 -13.08
CA ARG A 90 -1.28 -60.55 -13.64
C ARG A 90 -0.66 -59.44 -12.82
N LEU A 91 -0.67 -59.53 -11.46
CA LEU A 91 0.05 -58.62 -10.59
C LEU A 91 1.55 -58.66 -10.79
N ASP A 92 2.12 -59.86 -10.99
CA ASP A 92 3.56 -60.05 -11.26
C ASP A 92 3.97 -59.46 -12.63
N SER A 93 3.10 -59.60 -13.64
CA SER A 93 3.35 -58.96 -14.95
C SER A 93 3.20 -57.44 -14.90
N LEU A 94 2.28 -56.91 -14.10
CA LEU A 94 2.14 -55.45 -13.86
C LEU A 94 3.36 -54.88 -13.10
N ASP A 95 3.95 -55.67 -12.20
CA ASP A 95 5.14 -55.26 -11.46
C ASP A 95 6.40 -55.29 -12.33
N GLU A 96 6.46 -56.20 -13.34
CA GLU A 96 7.51 -56.23 -14.36
C GLU A 96 7.36 -55.03 -15.34
N ASP A 97 6.18 -54.75 -15.85
CA ASP A 97 5.90 -53.60 -16.72
C ASP A 97 6.15 -52.27 -15.98
N PHE A 98 5.85 -52.19 -14.67
CA PHE A 98 6.11 -51.01 -13.87
C PHE A 98 7.60 -50.81 -13.59
N ARG A 99 8.37 -51.88 -13.40
CA ARG A 99 9.84 -51.85 -13.29
C ARG A 99 10.48 -51.41 -14.61
N GLU A 100 10.00 -51.88 -15.76
CA GLU A 100 10.49 -51.45 -17.05
C GLU A 100 10.20 -49.98 -17.32
N TYR A 101 9.06 -49.44 -16.83
CA TYR A 101 8.70 -48.02 -16.88
C TYR A 101 9.55 -47.16 -15.92
N ILE A 102 9.89 -47.66 -14.74
CA ILE A 102 10.81 -46.99 -13.79
C ILE A 102 12.21 -47.01 -14.32
N ASP A 103 12.70 -48.14 -14.92
CA ASP A 103 14.05 -48.25 -15.48
C ASP A 103 14.22 -47.34 -16.70
N GLN A 104 13.17 -47.10 -17.47
CA GLN A 104 13.17 -46.11 -18.58
C GLN A 104 13.12 -44.68 -18.03
N SER A 105 12.57 -44.42 -16.83
CA SER A 105 12.58 -43.09 -16.20
C SER A 105 13.85 -42.78 -15.43
N GLU A 106 14.64 -43.80 -15.07
CA GLU A 106 15.93 -43.66 -14.39
C GLU A 106 17.12 -43.41 -15.33
N SER A 107 16.90 -42.96 -16.55
CA SER A 107 17.99 -42.26 -17.23
C SER A 107 18.18 -40.85 -16.71
N PHE A 108 18.15 -40.68 -15.38
CA PHE A 108 18.76 -39.56 -14.73
C PHE A 108 20.28 -39.71 -14.88
N ARG A 109 20.78 -39.42 -16.08
CA ARG A 109 22.23 -39.23 -16.31
C ARG A 109 22.61 -38.08 -15.41
N PRO A 110 23.47 -38.27 -14.40
CA PRO A 110 24.01 -37.14 -13.66
C PRO A 110 24.67 -36.27 -14.75
N ARG A 111 24.07 -35.08 -14.95
CA ARG A 111 24.61 -34.08 -15.86
C ARG A 111 26.02 -33.84 -15.36
N ALA A 112 27.02 -34.06 -16.19
CA ALA A 112 28.40 -33.73 -15.82
C ALA A 112 28.42 -32.34 -15.23
N PRO A 113 29.20 -32.05 -14.17
CA PRO A 113 29.27 -30.75 -13.59
C PRO A 113 29.60 -29.77 -14.71
N SER A 114 28.59 -29.08 -15.22
CA SER A 114 28.80 -27.95 -16.10
C SER A 114 29.42 -26.88 -15.23
N ASP A 115 30.54 -26.33 -15.64
CA ASP A 115 31.17 -25.15 -15.05
C ASP A 115 30.26 -23.90 -15.09
N GLU A 116 29.00 -24.04 -15.50
CA GLU A 116 28.00 -23.00 -15.41
C GLU A 116 27.58 -22.89 -13.95
N PRO A 117 27.81 -21.74 -13.33
CA PRO A 117 27.40 -21.48 -11.96
C PRO A 117 25.89 -21.72 -11.83
N ASP A 118 25.50 -22.49 -10.84
CA ASP A 118 24.11 -22.85 -10.59
C ASP A 118 23.31 -21.57 -10.33
N ARG A 119 22.53 -21.12 -11.33
CA ARG A 119 21.76 -19.85 -11.28
C ARG A 119 20.89 -19.74 -10.03
N LYS A 120 20.42 -20.87 -9.51
CA LYS A 120 19.65 -20.89 -8.26
C LYS A 120 20.52 -20.59 -7.04
N LEU A 121 21.73 -21.14 -7.01
CA LEU A 121 22.71 -20.91 -5.96
C LEU A 121 23.24 -19.47 -5.99
N GLU A 122 23.46 -18.91 -7.18
CA GLU A 122 23.79 -17.50 -7.35
C GLU A 122 22.63 -16.57 -6.94
N ALA A 123 21.40 -16.92 -7.32
CA ALA A 123 20.22 -16.15 -6.91
C ALA A 123 20.05 -16.15 -5.37
N ILE A 124 20.31 -17.28 -4.70
CA ILE A 124 20.28 -17.38 -3.23
C ILE A 124 21.42 -16.55 -2.61
N LYS A 125 22.64 -16.63 -3.16
CA LYS A 125 23.77 -15.82 -2.68
C LYS A 125 23.58 -14.33 -2.87
N ASN A 126 22.91 -13.94 -3.95
CA ASN A 126 22.61 -12.55 -4.28
C ASN A 126 21.28 -12.05 -3.68
N ALA A 127 20.55 -12.92 -2.97
CA ALA A 127 19.34 -12.49 -2.30
C ALA A 127 19.69 -11.48 -1.20
N PRO A 128 19.13 -10.25 -1.22
CA PRO A 128 19.40 -9.27 -0.18
C PRO A 128 18.89 -9.80 1.16
N ALA A 129 19.69 -9.62 2.22
CA ALA A 129 19.27 -9.94 3.58
C ALA A 129 17.97 -9.21 3.94
N LEU A 130 17.17 -9.79 4.79
CA LEU A 130 15.99 -9.11 5.34
C LEU A 130 16.45 -7.85 6.06
N PRO A 131 15.83 -6.69 5.82
CA PRO A 131 16.18 -5.48 6.56
C PRO A 131 15.89 -5.71 8.04
N GLN A 132 16.91 -5.53 8.87
CA GLN A 132 16.79 -5.57 10.31
C GLN A 132 16.00 -4.35 10.80
N SER A 133 15.18 -4.53 11.83
CA SER A 133 14.55 -3.41 12.52
C SER A 133 15.60 -2.65 13.35
N LEU A 134 15.35 -1.35 13.60
CA LEU A 134 16.24 -0.57 14.48
C LEU A 134 16.43 -1.25 15.85
N HIS A 135 15.35 -1.79 16.40
CA HIS A 135 15.37 -2.50 17.68
C HIS A 135 16.30 -3.72 17.65
N GLU A 136 16.19 -4.58 16.65
CA GLU A 136 17.06 -5.76 16.49
C GLU A 136 18.52 -5.35 16.35
N TYR A 137 18.79 -4.33 15.52
CA TYR A 137 20.13 -3.82 15.30
C TYR A 137 20.78 -3.28 16.58
N LEU A 138 20.03 -2.50 17.38
CA LEU A 138 20.52 -1.99 18.66
C LEU A 138 20.69 -3.11 19.70
N MET A 139 19.81 -4.11 19.74
CA MET A 139 19.93 -5.25 20.64
C MET A 139 21.15 -6.12 20.33
N GLU A 140 21.49 -6.32 19.06
CA GLU A 140 22.70 -7.03 18.65
C GLU A 140 23.96 -6.28 19.12
N GLN A 141 24.03 -4.97 18.92
CA GLN A 141 25.14 -4.17 19.43
C GLN A 141 25.21 -4.17 20.94
N TRP A 142 24.04 -4.06 21.61
CA TRP A 142 23.98 -4.04 23.08
C TRP A 142 24.52 -5.31 23.73
N GLN A 143 24.31 -6.47 23.13
CA GLN A 143 24.86 -7.73 23.61
C GLN A 143 26.40 -7.76 23.62
N LEU A 144 27.04 -6.99 22.74
CA LEU A 144 28.50 -6.89 22.63
C LEU A 144 29.10 -5.89 23.62
N VAL A 145 28.28 -5.02 24.24
CA VAL A 145 28.76 -4.04 25.21
C VAL A 145 29.15 -4.74 26.52
N ASP A 146 30.34 -4.45 27.01
CA ASP A 146 30.83 -4.93 28.30
C ASP A 146 30.29 -4.04 29.43
N ALA A 147 29.30 -4.53 30.17
CA ALA A 147 28.66 -3.84 31.28
C ALA A 147 28.12 -4.81 32.32
N ASP A 148 27.90 -4.33 33.56
CA ASP A 148 27.31 -5.12 34.64
C ASP A 148 25.92 -5.64 34.26
N GLU A 149 25.53 -6.83 34.74
CA GLU A 149 24.22 -7.45 34.43
C GLU A 149 23.03 -6.51 34.69
N ARG A 150 23.08 -5.70 35.78
CA ARG A 150 22.04 -4.72 36.12
C ARG A 150 21.95 -3.61 35.07
N VAL A 151 23.11 -3.16 34.57
CA VAL A 151 23.19 -2.14 33.52
C VAL A 151 22.74 -2.73 32.19
N LYS A 152 23.05 -4.00 31.91
CA LYS A 152 22.58 -4.71 30.68
C LYS A 152 21.06 -4.85 30.66
N THR A 153 20.44 -5.25 31.79
CA THR A 153 18.97 -5.32 31.88
C THR A 153 18.32 -3.93 31.76
N ALA A 154 18.92 -2.90 32.37
CA ALA A 154 18.46 -1.51 32.25
C ALA A 154 18.58 -1.00 30.80
N GLY A 155 19.66 -1.34 30.08
CA GLY A 155 19.86 -0.92 28.72
C GLY A 155 18.93 -1.59 27.72
N SER A 156 18.66 -2.90 27.87
CA SER A 156 17.65 -3.58 27.04
C SER A 156 16.26 -2.98 27.27
N ALA A 157 15.89 -2.66 28.52
CA ALA A 157 14.65 -1.94 28.81
C ALA A 157 14.60 -0.54 28.17
N ILE A 158 15.72 0.19 28.07
CA ILE A 158 15.77 1.47 27.35
C ILE A 158 15.56 1.28 25.85
N ILE A 159 16.22 0.28 25.25
CA ILE A 159 16.12 -0.01 23.80
C ILE A 159 14.69 -0.36 23.40
N ASP A 160 13.93 -1.07 24.23
CA ASP A 160 12.52 -1.42 23.99
C ASP A 160 11.60 -0.17 23.87
N TYR A 161 12.01 0.97 24.47
CA TYR A 161 11.25 2.23 24.41
C TYR A 161 11.84 3.26 23.45
N ILE A 162 12.77 2.88 22.59
CA ILE A 162 13.27 3.74 21.50
C ILE A 162 12.28 3.70 20.35
N ASP A 163 11.88 4.90 19.90
CA ASP A 163 11.01 5.08 18.73
C ASP A 163 11.76 4.71 17.43
N GLY A 164 11.04 4.40 16.35
CA GLY A 164 11.60 4.14 15.04
C GLY A 164 12.44 5.29 14.45
N ARG A 165 12.37 6.48 15.03
CA ARG A 165 13.26 7.62 14.72
C ARG A 165 14.55 7.66 15.52
N GLY A 166 14.70 6.80 16.52
CA GLY A 166 15.86 6.75 17.39
C GLY A 166 15.74 7.56 18.69
N TYR A 167 14.57 8.12 19.00
CA TYR A 167 14.34 8.89 20.23
C TYR A 167 13.80 8.03 21.35
N LEU A 168 14.18 8.35 22.60
CA LEU A 168 13.61 7.73 23.79
C LEU A 168 12.23 8.32 24.07
N ALA A 169 11.18 7.54 23.85
CA ALA A 169 9.79 7.97 23.98
C ALA A 169 9.34 8.18 25.45
N VAL A 170 10.05 7.61 26.41
CA VAL A 170 9.65 7.55 27.83
C VAL A 170 10.71 8.19 28.70
N ARG A 171 10.30 8.85 29.80
CA ARG A 171 11.22 9.37 30.80
C ARG A 171 11.80 8.24 31.65
N LEU A 172 13.09 8.32 31.99
CA LEU A 172 13.79 7.32 32.80
C LEU A 172 13.10 6.99 34.14
N GLU A 173 12.49 8.01 34.77
CA GLU A 173 11.71 7.86 36.01
C GLU A 173 10.48 6.95 35.83
N GLN A 174 9.88 6.95 34.66
CA GLN A 174 8.71 6.12 34.35
C GLN A 174 9.11 4.68 34.07
N LEU A 175 10.31 4.44 33.53
CA LEU A 175 10.87 3.12 33.31
C LEU A 175 11.13 2.41 34.66
N HIS A 176 11.71 3.13 35.61
CA HIS A 176 11.95 2.59 36.95
C HIS A 176 10.66 2.17 37.68
N ASN A 177 9.54 2.89 37.47
CA ASN A 177 8.26 2.59 38.17
C ASN A 177 7.42 1.50 37.49
N LYS A 178 7.58 1.26 36.18
CA LYS A 178 6.76 0.29 35.43
C LYS A 178 7.16 -1.17 35.61
N ASP A 179 8.44 -1.45 35.72
CA ASP A 179 8.92 -2.83 35.55
C ASP A 179 9.31 -3.55 36.85
N LYS A 180 9.04 -3.01 38.05
CA LYS A 180 9.54 -3.62 39.30
C LYS A 180 10.97 -4.16 39.18
N ALA A 181 11.79 -3.42 38.43
CA ALA A 181 13.05 -3.94 37.91
C ALA A 181 14.13 -3.85 38.99
N ASP A 182 15.01 -4.82 38.98
CA ASP A 182 16.16 -4.96 39.90
C ASP A 182 17.27 -3.91 39.66
N PHE A 183 16.99 -2.83 38.91
CA PHE A 183 17.93 -1.77 38.58
C PHE A 183 17.54 -0.41 39.19
N THR A 184 18.54 0.37 39.56
CA THR A 184 18.37 1.71 40.13
C THR A 184 18.33 2.80 39.04
N ILE A 185 17.89 4.02 39.42
CA ILE A 185 17.90 5.17 38.49
C ILE A 185 19.33 5.50 38.01
N ASP A 186 20.34 5.23 38.83
CA ASP A 186 21.73 5.48 38.46
C ASP A 186 22.24 4.44 37.46
N ASP A 187 21.76 3.21 37.52
CA ASP A 187 22.04 2.18 36.52
C ASP A 187 21.39 2.53 35.18
N LEU A 188 20.16 3.09 35.18
CA LEU A 188 19.49 3.60 33.99
C LEU A 188 20.26 4.76 33.33
N LYS A 189 20.85 5.68 34.12
CA LYS A 189 21.65 6.77 33.56
C LYS A 189 22.92 6.25 32.90
N LYS A 190 23.64 5.33 33.56
CA LYS A 190 24.84 4.70 32.99
C LYS A 190 24.49 3.90 31.72
N ALA A 191 23.39 3.15 31.76
CA ALA A 191 22.92 2.41 30.61
C ALA A 191 22.57 3.35 29.43
N LEU A 192 21.92 4.50 29.70
CA LEU A 192 21.62 5.48 28.67
C LEU A 192 22.87 6.08 28.02
N GLU A 193 23.89 6.41 28.81
CA GLU A 193 25.18 6.87 28.27
C GLU A 193 25.83 5.85 27.34
N LEU A 194 25.77 4.56 27.71
CA LEU A 194 26.27 3.49 26.86
C LEU A 194 25.41 3.28 25.60
N VAL A 195 24.09 3.36 25.71
CA VAL A 195 23.17 3.26 24.56
C VAL A 195 23.36 4.43 23.58
N GLN A 196 23.64 5.65 24.09
CA GLN A 196 23.92 6.82 23.25
C GLN A 196 25.24 6.72 22.46
N ASN A 197 26.13 5.79 22.84
CA ASN A 197 27.37 5.50 22.11
C ASN A 197 27.20 4.43 21.01
N LEU A 198 26.02 3.81 20.90
CA LEU A 198 25.73 2.83 19.86
C LEU A 198 25.54 3.50 18.49
N GLU A 199 25.68 2.73 17.41
CA GLU A 199 25.35 3.13 16.06
C GLU A 199 23.86 2.86 15.75
N PRO A 200 23.16 3.78 15.11
CA PRO A 200 23.60 5.08 14.54
C PRO A 200 23.74 6.19 15.60
N VAL A 201 24.70 7.07 15.38
CA VAL A 201 25.04 8.16 16.28
C VAL A 201 23.84 9.05 16.58
N GLY A 202 23.54 9.28 17.87
CA GLY A 202 22.40 10.11 18.30
C GLY A 202 21.15 9.34 18.67
N VAL A 203 21.20 8.01 18.66
CA VAL A 203 20.13 7.14 19.19
C VAL A 203 20.06 7.26 20.73
N GLY A 204 18.87 7.07 21.29
CA GLY A 204 18.65 7.18 22.74
C GLY A 204 18.54 8.62 23.24
N ALA A 205 18.54 9.61 22.37
CA ALA A 205 18.33 11.02 22.74
C ALA A 205 16.87 11.25 23.17
N ARG A 206 16.68 12.12 24.18
CA ARG A 206 15.33 12.51 24.68
C ARG A 206 14.69 13.59 23.82
N ASP A 207 15.51 14.50 23.29
CA ASP A 207 15.10 15.65 22.51
C ASP A 207 16.04 15.86 21.31
N LEU A 208 15.55 16.59 20.30
CA LEU A 208 16.35 16.98 19.13
C LEU A 208 17.66 17.67 19.52
N LYS A 209 17.63 18.51 20.55
CA LYS A 209 18.81 19.20 21.07
C LYS A 209 19.87 18.22 21.54
N GLU A 210 19.50 17.21 22.31
CA GLU A 210 20.41 16.18 22.82
C GLU A 210 20.97 15.33 21.67
N CYS A 211 20.13 14.93 20.71
CA CYS A 211 20.55 14.18 19.52
C CYS A 211 21.64 14.91 18.73
N LEU A 212 21.44 16.21 18.44
CA LEU A 212 22.41 17.01 17.74
C LEU A 212 23.73 17.18 18.54
N LEU A 213 23.63 17.37 19.86
CA LEU A 213 24.83 17.49 20.72
C LEU A 213 25.63 16.19 20.74
N ILE A 214 24.99 15.03 20.83
CA ILE A 214 25.65 13.73 20.77
C ILE A 214 26.38 13.56 19.44
N GLN A 215 25.74 13.87 18.33
CA GLN A 215 26.36 13.79 17.00
C GLN A 215 27.54 14.75 16.84
N MET A 216 27.44 15.97 17.39
CA MET A 216 28.54 16.95 17.38
C MET A 216 29.72 16.51 18.24
N THR A 217 29.49 15.86 19.38
CA THR A 217 30.57 15.36 20.25
C THR A 217 31.31 14.17 19.65
N GLN A 218 30.62 13.33 18.87
CA GLN A 218 31.20 12.18 18.19
C GLN A 218 31.76 12.52 16.80
N SER A 219 31.48 13.70 16.28
CA SER A 219 32.04 14.18 15.01
C SER A 219 33.54 14.40 15.12
N SER A 220 34.29 14.08 14.06
CA SER A 220 35.70 14.34 13.95
C SER A 220 36.05 15.80 13.70
N GLU A 221 35.06 16.64 13.33
CA GLU A 221 35.23 18.07 13.09
C GLU A 221 35.05 18.87 14.40
N ASP A 222 35.78 19.97 14.55
CA ASP A 222 35.55 20.89 15.66
C ASP A 222 34.22 21.63 15.44
N MET A 223 33.21 21.26 16.22
CA MET A 223 31.88 21.85 16.23
C MET A 223 31.56 22.58 17.55
N SER A 224 32.58 23.10 18.22
CA SER A 224 32.42 23.81 19.51
C SER A 224 31.48 25.01 19.42
N PHE A 225 31.56 25.78 18.32
CA PHE A 225 30.69 26.93 18.08
C PHE A 225 29.23 26.49 17.84
N GLU A 226 29.03 25.46 17.02
CA GLU A 226 27.71 24.88 16.72
C GLU A 226 27.07 24.24 17.98
N SER A 227 27.85 23.54 18.78
CA SER A 227 27.43 22.97 20.05
C SER A 227 26.95 24.06 21.03
N ARG A 228 27.68 25.17 21.13
CA ARG A 228 27.24 26.32 21.94
C ARG A 228 25.98 26.97 21.40
N LEU A 229 25.87 27.11 20.08
CA LEU A 229 24.69 27.64 19.40
C LEU A 229 23.42 26.80 19.70
N VAL A 230 23.54 25.47 19.62
CA VAL A 230 22.45 24.54 19.91
C VAL A 230 22.13 24.48 21.40
N SER A 231 23.14 24.50 22.28
CA SER A 231 22.93 24.41 23.73
C SER A 231 22.24 25.64 24.32
N GLU A 232 22.60 26.84 23.86
CA GLU A 232 22.11 28.09 24.46
C GLU A 232 20.94 28.72 23.70
N TYR A 233 20.90 28.59 22.35
CA TYR A 233 20.00 29.37 21.51
C TYR A 233 19.06 28.55 20.63
N MET A 234 18.88 27.25 20.92
CA MET A 234 18.02 26.35 20.12
C MET A 234 16.61 26.89 19.87
N GLY A 235 15.97 27.47 20.91
CA GLY A 235 14.61 28.02 20.77
C GLY A 235 14.56 29.24 19.82
N GLN A 236 15.58 30.12 19.85
CA GLN A 236 15.64 31.27 18.97
C GLN A 236 16.02 30.86 17.54
N LEU A 237 16.82 29.80 17.39
CA LEU A 237 17.18 29.20 16.11
C LEU A 237 15.91 28.61 15.44
N LEU A 238 15.13 27.86 16.17
CA LEU A 238 13.84 27.31 15.69
C LEU A 238 12.85 28.40 15.29
N GLU A 239 12.89 29.58 15.95
CA GLU A 239 12.07 30.73 15.59
C GLU A 239 12.66 31.61 14.48
N ASN A 240 13.81 31.23 13.90
CA ASN A 240 14.53 31.98 12.87
C ASN A 240 14.87 33.43 13.28
N ARG A 241 15.28 33.64 14.57
CA ARG A 241 15.70 34.95 15.11
C ARG A 241 17.20 35.14 14.99
N LEU A 242 17.77 34.92 13.81
CA LEU A 242 19.22 34.98 13.60
C LEU A 242 19.87 36.31 13.96
N PRO A 243 19.26 37.49 13.69
CA PRO A 243 19.85 38.78 14.09
C PRO A 243 19.96 38.98 15.61
N GLU A 244 19.05 38.36 16.40
CA GLU A 244 19.13 38.45 17.87
C GLU A 244 20.26 37.55 18.40
N ILE A 245 20.43 36.37 17.80
CA ILE A 245 21.53 35.45 18.14
C ILE A 245 22.89 36.12 17.80
N ALA A 246 23.00 36.75 16.62
CA ALA A 246 24.21 37.43 16.18
C ALA A 246 24.63 38.51 17.18
N LYS A 247 23.69 39.30 17.70
CA LYS A 247 23.95 40.32 18.74
C LYS A 247 24.40 39.71 20.08
N LYS A 248 23.79 38.58 20.50
CA LYS A 248 24.12 37.95 21.78
C LYS A 248 25.46 37.22 21.76
N MET A 249 25.79 36.59 20.63
CA MET A 249 27.06 35.88 20.45
C MET A 249 28.20 36.77 19.94
N ASN A 250 27.93 38.04 19.65
CA ASN A 250 28.89 39.00 19.05
C ASN A 250 29.53 38.44 17.76
N CYS A 251 28.75 37.80 16.90
CA CYS A 251 29.23 37.18 15.65
C CYS A 251 28.50 37.76 14.44
N GLY A 252 29.11 37.60 13.26
CA GLY A 252 28.48 37.96 11.99
C GLY A 252 27.37 36.99 11.62
N LEU A 253 26.37 37.46 10.84
CA LEU A 253 25.30 36.60 10.31
C LEU A 253 25.85 35.51 9.38
N GLU A 254 26.95 35.77 8.68
CA GLU A 254 27.58 34.75 7.81
C GLU A 254 28.13 33.55 8.57
N THR A 255 28.72 33.80 9.77
CA THR A 255 29.24 32.71 10.61
C THR A 255 28.12 31.85 11.14
N ILE A 256 27.00 32.45 11.52
CA ILE A 256 25.79 31.73 11.96
C ILE A 256 25.20 30.93 10.80
N ASN A 257 25.12 31.49 9.60
CA ASN A 257 24.62 30.77 8.41
C ASN A 257 25.52 29.58 8.05
N LYS A 258 26.85 29.71 8.18
CA LYS A 258 27.80 28.60 8.00
C LYS A 258 27.58 27.49 9.05
N ALA A 259 27.38 27.89 10.31
CA ALA A 259 27.08 26.95 11.39
C ALA A 259 25.74 26.21 11.14
N ILE A 260 24.68 26.91 10.73
CA ILE A 260 23.39 26.30 10.37
C ILE A 260 23.57 25.32 9.18
N ALA A 261 24.38 25.67 8.18
CA ALA A 261 24.64 24.78 7.05
C ALA A 261 25.40 23.50 7.46
N ARG A 262 26.24 23.56 8.51
CA ARG A 262 26.88 22.38 9.09
C ARG A 262 25.89 21.56 9.92
N ILE A 263 25.10 22.22 10.77
CA ILE A 263 24.05 21.56 11.56
C ILE A 263 23.04 20.86 10.66
N SER A 264 22.70 21.44 9.51
CA SER A 264 21.74 20.84 8.56
C SER A 264 22.25 19.55 7.89
N LYS A 265 23.54 19.23 7.99
CA LYS A 265 24.11 17.95 7.52
C LYS A 265 23.95 16.82 8.55
N LEU A 266 23.65 17.18 9.80
CA LEU A 266 23.43 16.19 10.86
C LEU A 266 22.03 15.58 10.73
N ASP A 267 21.90 14.32 11.14
CA ASP A 267 20.64 13.61 11.04
C ASP A 267 19.72 13.91 12.23
N THR A 268 18.54 14.40 11.93
CA THR A 268 17.50 14.64 12.94
C THR A 268 16.74 13.38 13.33
N SER A 269 16.90 12.28 12.62
CA SER A 269 16.16 11.02 12.85
C SER A 269 17.08 9.83 12.56
N PRO A 270 18.08 9.56 13.42
CA PRO A 270 19.12 8.57 13.18
C PRO A 270 18.56 7.15 12.99
N GLY A 271 17.45 6.82 13.65
CA GLY A 271 16.83 5.50 13.52
C GLY A 271 16.36 5.15 12.10
N LEU A 272 16.06 6.15 11.26
CA LEU A 272 15.64 5.90 9.88
C LEU A 272 16.77 5.40 8.97
N GLN A 273 18.03 5.49 9.39
CA GLN A 273 19.18 4.96 8.63
C GLN A 273 19.18 3.44 8.60
N VAL A 274 18.74 2.78 9.69
CA VAL A 274 18.77 1.33 9.85
C VAL A 274 17.49 0.68 9.37
N GLY A 275 16.34 1.26 9.65
CA GLY A 275 15.03 0.74 9.24
C GLY A 275 14.61 1.33 7.89
N GLN A 276 15.00 0.76 6.77
CA GLN A 276 14.33 1.06 5.52
C GLN A 276 12.90 0.52 5.58
N ASP A 277 11.93 1.39 5.88
CA ASP A 277 10.53 1.09 5.60
C ASP A 277 10.44 0.66 4.14
N ARG A 278 10.12 -0.60 3.91
CA ARG A 278 9.86 -1.08 2.56
C ARG A 278 8.67 -0.28 2.03
N ASN A 279 8.95 0.69 1.18
CA ASN A 279 7.91 1.33 0.41
C ASN A 279 7.25 0.24 -0.43
N HIS A 280 6.11 -0.25 0.02
CA HIS A 280 5.34 -1.22 -0.74
C HIS A 280 4.94 -0.56 -2.06
N PRO A 281 5.37 -1.11 -3.21
CA PRO A 281 4.97 -0.55 -4.49
C PRO A 281 3.46 -0.63 -4.61
N VAL A 282 2.83 0.51 -4.91
CA VAL A 282 1.39 0.57 -5.12
C VAL A 282 1.11 0.10 -6.54
N ALA A 283 0.43 -1.04 -6.68
CA ALA A 283 -0.03 -1.54 -7.96
C ALA A 283 -1.23 -0.69 -8.45
N PRO A 284 -1.24 -0.22 -9.71
CA PRO A 284 -2.37 0.49 -10.29
C PRO A 284 -3.51 -0.48 -10.58
N ASP A 285 -4.76 -0.02 -10.43
CA ASP A 285 -5.97 -0.77 -10.82
C ASP A 285 -6.41 -0.42 -12.26
N VAL A 286 -6.10 0.81 -12.70
CA VAL A 286 -6.47 1.34 -14.01
C VAL A 286 -5.25 1.94 -14.69
N ILE A 287 -5.09 1.66 -15.98
CA ILE A 287 -4.01 2.21 -16.82
C ILE A 287 -4.65 3.12 -17.87
N VAL A 288 -4.11 4.34 -17.99
CA VAL A 288 -4.51 5.33 -18.99
C VAL A 288 -3.31 5.64 -19.85
N GLU A 289 -3.44 5.32 -21.14
CA GLU A 289 -2.42 5.56 -22.16
C GLU A 289 -2.93 6.58 -23.16
N SER A 290 -2.06 7.48 -23.59
CA SER A 290 -2.36 8.40 -24.68
C SER A 290 -2.24 7.64 -26.00
N MET A 291 -3.25 7.75 -26.86
CA MET A 291 -3.14 7.30 -28.25
C MET A 291 -2.58 8.47 -29.07
N ASP A 292 -1.59 8.18 -29.92
CA ASP A 292 -0.80 9.18 -30.68
C ASP A 292 -1.59 10.09 -31.63
N ALA A 293 -2.87 9.89 -31.81
CA ALA A 293 -3.74 10.70 -32.66
C ALA A 293 -4.86 11.37 -31.84
N ALA A 294 -4.73 12.67 -31.62
CA ALA A 294 -5.82 13.59 -31.25
C ALA A 294 -6.46 13.36 -29.86
N ASP A 295 -5.75 13.68 -28.77
CA ASP A 295 -6.33 13.80 -27.40
C ASP A 295 -7.26 12.64 -26.98
N GLU A 296 -7.10 11.45 -27.57
CA GLU A 296 -7.82 10.26 -27.19
C GLU A 296 -6.97 9.42 -26.22
N TYR A 297 -7.61 9.05 -25.11
CA TYR A 297 -7.00 8.25 -24.06
C TYR A 297 -7.63 6.86 -24.05
N SER A 298 -6.79 5.84 -24.15
CA SER A 298 -7.18 4.46 -23.91
C SER A 298 -7.24 4.20 -22.42
N VAL A 299 -8.34 3.64 -21.95
CA VAL A 299 -8.54 3.28 -20.55
C VAL A 299 -8.72 1.76 -20.45
N ARG A 300 -7.77 1.09 -19.81
CA ARG A 300 -7.83 -0.34 -19.55
C ARG A 300 -7.68 -0.63 -18.06
N LEU A 301 -8.20 -1.75 -17.60
CA LEU A 301 -7.89 -2.25 -16.27
C LEU A 301 -6.48 -2.83 -16.29
N ALA A 302 -5.74 -2.65 -15.21
CA ALA A 302 -4.51 -3.39 -15.02
C ALA A 302 -4.85 -4.89 -14.90
N ASP A 303 -4.00 -5.74 -15.47
CA ASP A 303 -4.12 -7.18 -15.27
C ASP A 303 -3.86 -7.47 -13.79
N THR A 304 -4.93 -7.51 -13.04
CA THR A 304 -4.87 -7.94 -11.65
C THR A 304 -4.68 -9.45 -11.65
N ASN A 305 -3.78 -9.95 -10.80
CA ASN A 305 -3.52 -11.39 -10.61
C ASN A 305 -4.76 -12.14 -10.06
N LEU A 306 -5.95 -11.74 -10.46
CA LEU A 306 -7.18 -12.43 -10.11
C LEU A 306 -7.36 -13.59 -11.07
N PRO A 307 -7.49 -14.83 -10.57
CA PRO A 307 -7.75 -15.99 -11.43
C PRO A 307 -9.07 -15.79 -12.18
N ASN A 308 -9.08 -16.17 -13.45
CA ASN A 308 -10.33 -16.25 -14.18
C ASN A 308 -11.13 -17.43 -13.63
N LEU A 309 -12.36 -17.14 -13.20
CA LEU A 309 -13.24 -18.14 -12.63
C LEU A 309 -14.18 -18.68 -13.69
N ARG A 310 -14.35 -20.00 -13.71
CA ARG A 310 -15.33 -20.68 -14.57
C ARG A 310 -16.12 -21.71 -13.76
N ILE A 311 -17.29 -22.04 -14.27
CA ILE A 311 -18.10 -23.15 -13.74
C ILE A 311 -17.65 -24.42 -14.47
N ASN A 312 -17.35 -25.48 -13.71
CA ASN A 312 -17.00 -26.77 -14.29
C ASN A 312 -18.17 -27.36 -15.08
N ASP A 313 -17.91 -27.63 -16.36
CA ASP A 313 -18.92 -28.18 -17.29
C ASP A 313 -19.43 -29.57 -16.89
N TYR A 314 -18.62 -30.36 -16.20
CA TYR A 314 -18.99 -31.67 -15.71
C TYR A 314 -20.15 -31.57 -14.71
N TYR A 315 -20.04 -30.73 -13.69
CA TYR A 315 -21.11 -30.51 -12.72
C TYR A 315 -22.34 -29.84 -13.33
N ALA A 316 -22.12 -28.98 -14.34
CA ALA A 316 -23.21 -28.35 -15.07
C ALA A 316 -24.04 -29.39 -15.88
N LYS A 317 -23.39 -30.42 -16.44
CA LYS A 317 -24.06 -31.54 -17.11
C LYS A 317 -24.74 -32.47 -16.09
N LEU A 318 -24.04 -32.78 -15.00
CA LEU A 318 -24.50 -33.62 -13.92
C LEU A 318 -25.80 -33.08 -13.27
N ALA A 319 -25.90 -31.77 -13.06
CA ALA A 319 -27.08 -31.12 -12.52
C ALA A 319 -28.36 -31.24 -13.42
N LYS A 320 -28.16 -31.54 -14.72
CA LYS A 320 -29.24 -31.72 -15.71
C LYS A 320 -29.66 -33.16 -15.86
N ASP A 321 -28.92 -34.14 -15.34
CA ASP A 321 -29.19 -35.57 -15.46
C ASP A 321 -30.42 -35.96 -14.62
N PRO A 322 -31.42 -36.61 -15.22
CA PRO A 322 -32.62 -37.05 -14.50
C PRO A 322 -32.36 -38.22 -13.55
N ALA A 323 -31.25 -38.94 -13.66
CA ALA A 323 -30.91 -40.12 -12.88
C ALA A 323 -30.41 -39.78 -11.44
N ILE A 324 -30.14 -38.52 -11.13
CA ILE A 324 -29.56 -38.10 -9.86
C ILE A 324 -30.65 -37.79 -8.85
N GLY A 325 -30.43 -38.18 -7.58
CA GLY A 325 -31.32 -37.92 -6.49
C GLY A 325 -31.59 -36.42 -6.27
N GLU A 326 -32.82 -36.06 -5.93
CA GLU A 326 -33.29 -34.68 -5.76
C GLU A 326 -32.37 -33.85 -4.82
N LYS A 327 -31.91 -34.44 -3.71
CA LYS A 327 -31.02 -33.74 -2.74
C LYS A 327 -29.70 -33.34 -3.34
N THR A 328 -29.09 -34.19 -4.17
CA THR A 328 -27.82 -33.89 -4.85
C THR A 328 -28.02 -32.84 -5.93
N LYS A 329 -29.14 -32.89 -6.62
CA LYS A 329 -29.51 -31.89 -7.63
C LYS A 329 -29.72 -30.51 -7.02
N ASP A 330 -30.42 -30.43 -5.90
CA ASP A 330 -30.62 -29.16 -5.18
C ASP A 330 -29.29 -28.58 -4.67
N PHE A 331 -28.41 -29.42 -4.14
CA PHE A 331 -27.09 -29.04 -3.70
C PHE A 331 -26.25 -28.47 -4.85
N LEU A 332 -26.18 -29.17 -5.99
CA LEU A 332 -25.46 -28.71 -7.17
C LEU A 332 -26.04 -27.39 -7.73
N GLN A 333 -27.36 -27.28 -7.79
CA GLN A 333 -28.00 -26.04 -8.25
C GLN A 333 -27.73 -24.86 -7.32
N GLN A 334 -27.71 -25.07 -6.00
CA GLN A 334 -27.36 -24.02 -5.04
C GLN A 334 -25.92 -23.54 -5.23
N ASN A 335 -24.98 -24.49 -5.37
CA ASN A 335 -23.57 -24.18 -5.58
C ASN A 335 -23.32 -23.49 -6.94
N MET A 336 -24.01 -23.93 -8.00
CA MET A 336 -23.97 -23.27 -9.31
C MET A 336 -24.49 -21.83 -9.24
N ARG A 337 -25.56 -21.57 -8.53
CA ARG A 337 -26.10 -20.21 -8.34
C ARG A 337 -25.11 -19.33 -7.57
N SER A 338 -24.46 -19.87 -6.53
CA SER A 338 -23.44 -19.17 -5.76
C SER A 338 -22.22 -18.85 -6.62
N ALA A 339 -21.72 -19.83 -7.40
CA ALA A 339 -20.60 -19.65 -8.33
C ALA A 339 -20.90 -18.59 -9.38
N GLN A 340 -22.07 -18.68 -10.05
CA GLN A 340 -22.48 -17.71 -11.06
C GLN A 340 -22.58 -16.30 -10.48
N TRP A 341 -23.17 -16.17 -9.29
CA TRP A 341 -23.29 -14.89 -8.62
C TRP A 341 -21.92 -14.23 -8.34
N ILE A 342 -20.90 -15.00 -7.91
CA ILE A 342 -19.55 -14.49 -7.65
C ILE A 342 -18.88 -14.01 -8.95
N ILE A 343 -18.98 -14.82 -10.01
CA ILE A 343 -18.46 -14.47 -11.34
C ILE A 343 -19.08 -13.17 -11.83
N ASP A 344 -20.43 -13.07 -11.73
CA ASP A 344 -21.17 -11.88 -12.15
C ASP A 344 -20.80 -10.65 -11.31
N ALA A 345 -20.61 -10.80 -9.99
CA ALA A 345 -20.22 -9.73 -9.09
C ALA A 345 -18.81 -9.20 -9.40
N ILE A 346 -17.84 -10.07 -9.69
CA ILE A 346 -16.49 -9.71 -10.10
C ILE A 346 -16.53 -8.97 -11.45
N GLN A 347 -17.28 -9.48 -12.41
CA GLN A 347 -17.44 -8.87 -13.73
C GLN A 347 -18.12 -7.50 -13.63
N GLN A 348 -19.15 -7.38 -12.81
CA GLN A 348 -19.83 -6.12 -12.53
C GLN A 348 -18.87 -5.10 -11.88
N ARG A 349 -18.03 -5.55 -10.94
CA ARG A 349 -16.98 -4.72 -10.35
C ARG A 349 -16.01 -4.18 -11.42
N LYS A 350 -15.45 -5.07 -12.27
CA LYS A 350 -14.55 -4.70 -13.38
C LYS A 350 -15.21 -3.68 -14.31
N ASN A 351 -16.44 -3.95 -14.74
CA ASN A 351 -17.20 -3.09 -15.63
C ASN A 351 -17.52 -1.72 -15.00
N THR A 352 -17.90 -1.69 -13.72
CA THR A 352 -18.22 -0.44 -13.01
C THR A 352 -16.98 0.44 -12.89
N LEU A 353 -15.83 -0.14 -12.48
CA LEU A 353 -14.57 0.59 -12.37
C LEU A 353 -14.14 1.16 -13.73
N LEU A 354 -14.24 0.37 -14.79
CA LEU A 354 -13.89 0.81 -16.15
C LEU A 354 -14.78 1.96 -16.63
N LYS A 355 -16.10 1.86 -16.41
CA LYS A 355 -17.05 2.93 -16.78
C LYS A 355 -16.78 4.22 -16.02
N VAL A 356 -16.53 4.12 -14.70
CA VAL A 356 -16.18 5.28 -13.86
C VAL A 356 -14.86 5.89 -14.32
N ALA A 357 -13.83 5.08 -14.55
CA ALA A 357 -12.53 5.56 -15.03
C ALA A 357 -12.64 6.28 -16.39
N ARG A 358 -13.38 5.71 -17.34
CA ARG A 358 -13.64 6.35 -18.65
C ARG A 358 -14.36 7.68 -18.51
N SER A 359 -15.37 7.78 -17.64
CA SER A 359 -16.07 9.05 -17.38
C SER A 359 -15.13 10.08 -16.75
N VAL A 360 -14.28 9.68 -15.79
CA VAL A 360 -13.27 10.57 -15.19
C VAL A 360 -12.29 11.09 -16.26
N VAL A 361 -11.73 10.21 -17.09
CA VAL A 361 -10.79 10.60 -18.16
C VAL A 361 -11.46 11.55 -19.16
N LYS A 362 -12.72 11.29 -19.53
CA LYS A 362 -13.51 12.16 -20.43
C LYS A 362 -13.64 13.59 -19.88
N HIS A 363 -13.87 13.73 -18.57
CA HIS A 363 -14.04 15.06 -17.93
C HIS A 363 -12.71 15.74 -17.60
N GLN A 364 -11.63 14.99 -17.44
CA GLN A 364 -10.32 15.48 -17.00
C GLN A 364 -9.26 15.46 -18.11
N LYS A 365 -9.66 15.56 -19.38
CA LYS A 365 -8.74 15.55 -20.54
C LYS A 365 -7.58 16.53 -20.38
N ASP A 366 -7.86 17.76 -19.92
CA ASP A 366 -6.84 18.79 -19.71
C ASP A 366 -5.79 18.41 -18.66
N PHE A 367 -6.18 17.63 -17.65
CA PHE A 367 -5.23 17.10 -16.67
C PHE A 367 -4.27 16.11 -17.32
N PHE A 368 -4.77 15.17 -18.10
CA PHE A 368 -3.94 14.14 -18.73
C PHE A 368 -2.97 14.72 -19.77
N SER A 369 -3.39 15.79 -20.48
CA SER A 369 -2.55 16.46 -21.49
C SER A 369 -1.57 17.47 -20.87
N ARG A 370 -2.01 18.30 -19.91
CA ARG A 370 -1.26 19.48 -19.42
C ARG A 370 -0.80 19.37 -17.95
N GLY A 371 -1.20 18.32 -17.23
CA GLY A 371 -0.78 18.06 -15.87
C GLY A 371 -1.66 18.64 -14.78
N GLN A 372 -1.16 18.58 -13.54
CA GLN A 372 -1.92 18.84 -12.30
C GLN A 372 -2.55 20.24 -12.19
N LEU A 373 -1.97 21.23 -12.83
CA LEU A 373 -2.46 22.62 -12.80
C LEU A 373 -3.82 22.79 -13.49
N HIS A 374 -4.17 21.89 -14.41
CA HIS A 374 -5.36 21.95 -15.22
C HIS A 374 -6.47 20.99 -14.74
N LEU A 375 -6.36 20.52 -13.49
CA LEU A 375 -7.38 19.67 -12.90
C LEU A 375 -8.68 20.44 -12.72
N ARG A 376 -9.77 19.98 -13.35
CA ARG A 376 -11.10 20.57 -13.23
C ARG A 376 -11.85 20.00 -12.02
N PRO A 377 -12.70 20.79 -11.34
CA PRO A 377 -13.55 20.25 -10.29
C PRO A 377 -14.58 19.29 -10.89
N LEU A 378 -14.65 18.10 -10.34
CA LEU A 378 -15.57 17.05 -10.78
C LEU A 378 -16.29 16.46 -9.56
N PRO A 379 -17.58 16.80 -9.36
CA PRO A 379 -18.36 16.17 -8.31
C PRO A 379 -18.66 14.71 -8.68
N MET A 380 -18.68 13.82 -7.68
CA MET A 380 -19.02 12.42 -7.90
C MET A 380 -20.43 12.21 -8.46
N SER A 381 -21.37 13.11 -8.16
CA SER A 381 -22.74 13.09 -8.71
C SER A 381 -22.75 13.13 -10.23
N LYS A 382 -21.92 13.99 -10.84
CA LYS A 382 -21.84 14.11 -12.30
C LYS A 382 -21.38 12.82 -12.97
N VAL A 383 -20.39 12.13 -12.38
CA VAL A 383 -19.93 10.83 -12.87
C VAL A 383 -20.99 9.75 -12.63
N ALA A 384 -21.73 9.83 -11.50
CA ALA A 384 -22.83 8.92 -11.20
C ALA A 384 -23.95 9.01 -12.26
N ASP A 385 -24.32 10.23 -12.65
CA ASP A 385 -25.31 10.51 -13.69
C ASP A 385 -24.83 10.03 -15.07
N ASP A 386 -23.57 10.28 -15.44
CA ASP A 386 -22.99 9.83 -16.71
C ASP A 386 -22.91 8.29 -16.85
N VAL A 387 -22.61 7.60 -15.76
CA VAL A 387 -22.48 6.13 -15.75
C VAL A 387 -23.83 5.44 -15.53
N GLY A 388 -24.83 6.18 -15.03
CA GLY A 388 -26.13 5.64 -14.69
C GLY A 388 -26.15 4.77 -13.43
N VAL A 389 -25.34 5.13 -12.42
CA VAL A 389 -25.25 4.41 -11.13
C VAL A 389 -25.44 5.37 -9.96
N HIS A 390 -25.82 4.82 -8.80
CA HIS A 390 -25.97 5.64 -7.60
C HIS A 390 -24.62 6.22 -7.12
N LEU A 391 -24.64 7.43 -6.54
CA LEU A 391 -23.47 8.12 -6.00
C LEU A 391 -22.64 7.24 -5.05
N ALA A 392 -23.31 6.46 -4.18
CA ALA A 392 -22.64 5.55 -3.26
C ALA A 392 -21.83 4.46 -3.99
N THR A 393 -22.29 3.99 -5.16
CA THR A 393 -21.57 2.99 -5.98
C THR A 393 -20.30 3.59 -6.56
N VAL A 394 -20.34 4.84 -7.05
CA VAL A 394 -19.14 5.55 -7.53
C VAL A 394 -18.14 5.74 -6.38
N SER A 395 -18.60 6.20 -5.21
CA SER A 395 -17.73 6.39 -4.04
C SER A 395 -17.05 5.09 -3.60
N ARG A 396 -17.77 3.97 -3.63
CA ARG A 396 -17.23 2.63 -3.32
C ARG A 396 -16.25 2.15 -4.38
N ALA A 397 -16.56 2.33 -5.66
CA ALA A 397 -15.70 1.92 -6.76
C ALA A 397 -14.37 2.68 -6.80
N VAL A 398 -14.34 3.94 -6.32
CA VAL A 398 -13.15 4.82 -6.33
C VAL A 398 -12.29 4.64 -5.06
N ALA A 399 -12.88 4.15 -3.95
CA ALA A 399 -12.17 4.03 -2.68
C ALA A 399 -11.00 3.04 -2.76
N GLY A 400 -9.79 3.51 -2.38
CA GLY A 400 -8.58 2.68 -2.39
C GLY A 400 -8.12 2.22 -3.78
N LYS A 401 -8.53 2.92 -4.87
CA LYS A 401 -8.17 2.58 -6.24
C LYS A 401 -7.18 3.58 -6.82
N TYR A 402 -6.21 3.07 -7.59
CA TYR A 402 -5.14 3.84 -8.19
C TYR A 402 -5.20 3.78 -9.71
N ILE A 403 -4.87 4.90 -10.33
CA ILE A 403 -4.78 5.07 -11.78
C ILE A 403 -3.33 5.39 -12.16
N GLN A 404 -2.81 4.68 -13.13
CA GLN A 404 -1.52 4.96 -13.75
C GLN A 404 -1.75 5.82 -14.99
N CYS A 405 -1.01 6.91 -15.09
CA CYS A 405 -1.02 7.81 -16.24
C CYS A 405 0.40 8.31 -16.53
N GLY A 406 0.60 9.09 -17.57
CA GLY A 406 1.91 9.67 -17.93
C GLY A 406 2.56 10.52 -16.81
N TRP A 407 1.78 10.98 -15.84
CA TRP A 407 2.23 11.76 -14.68
C TRP A 407 2.54 10.89 -13.45
N GLY A 408 2.46 9.56 -13.55
CA GLY A 408 2.68 8.61 -12.48
C GLY A 408 1.42 7.93 -11.96
N ILE A 409 1.54 7.26 -10.80
CA ILE A 409 0.44 6.54 -10.16
C ILE A 409 -0.26 7.50 -9.19
N LEU A 410 -1.57 7.70 -9.37
CA LEU A 410 -2.38 8.62 -8.58
C LEU A 410 -3.62 7.90 -8.02
N PRO A 411 -4.07 8.25 -6.80
CA PRO A 411 -5.32 7.74 -6.29
C PRO A 411 -6.50 8.30 -7.11
N LEU A 412 -7.42 7.43 -7.52
CA LEU A 412 -8.59 7.80 -8.35
C LEU A 412 -9.46 8.87 -7.65
N ARG A 413 -9.47 8.87 -6.32
CA ARG A 413 -10.20 9.86 -5.51
C ARG A 413 -9.70 11.29 -5.70
N LYS A 414 -8.45 11.49 -6.11
CA LYS A 414 -7.86 12.81 -6.36
C LYS A 414 -8.59 13.61 -7.46
N PHE A 415 -9.17 12.91 -8.43
CA PHE A 415 -9.90 13.53 -9.53
C PHE A 415 -11.27 14.09 -9.10
N PHE A 416 -11.79 13.67 -7.97
CA PHE A 416 -13.05 14.14 -7.41
C PHE A 416 -12.81 15.23 -6.38
N SER A 417 -12.56 16.42 -6.84
CA SER A 417 -12.34 17.57 -5.98
C SER A 417 -13.42 18.63 -6.22
N GLY A 418 -13.79 19.31 -5.14
CA GLY A 418 -14.52 20.56 -5.27
C GLY A 418 -13.64 21.65 -5.89
N GLY A 419 -14.21 22.74 -6.29
CA GLY A 419 -13.49 23.84 -6.92
C GLY A 419 -14.06 25.19 -6.59
N THR A 420 -13.36 26.21 -7.10
CA THR A 420 -13.79 27.61 -7.12
C THR A 420 -13.81 28.09 -8.57
N GLU A 421 -14.68 29.04 -8.84
CA GLU A 421 -14.73 29.68 -10.15
C GLU A 421 -13.62 30.73 -10.28
N ASP A 422 -12.96 30.72 -11.40
CA ASP A 422 -11.98 31.73 -11.82
C ASP A 422 -12.65 32.99 -12.34
N VAL A 423 -11.91 34.08 -12.54
CA VAL A 423 -12.39 35.34 -13.12
C VAL A 423 -13.03 35.15 -14.49
N ASN A 424 -12.56 34.18 -15.23
CA ASN A 424 -13.04 33.81 -16.57
C ASN A 424 -14.22 32.82 -16.58
N GLY A 425 -14.82 32.53 -15.41
CA GLY A 425 -15.89 31.54 -15.28
C GLY A 425 -15.43 30.09 -15.40
N GLN A 426 -14.13 29.84 -15.47
CA GLN A 426 -13.59 28.48 -15.49
C GLN A 426 -13.49 27.93 -14.06
N ALA A 427 -14.08 26.80 -13.85
CA ALA A 427 -13.99 26.11 -12.56
C ALA A 427 -12.61 25.45 -12.39
N ARG A 428 -11.87 25.83 -11.32
CA ARG A 428 -10.58 25.22 -10.95
C ARG A 428 -10.70 24.41 -9.66
N SER A 429 -10.04 23.27 -9.62
CA SER A 429 -10.06 22.43 -8.44
C SER A 429 -9.20 23.02 -7.32
N TRP A 430 -9.52 22.68 -6.07
CA TRP A 430 -8.69 23.08 -4.90
C TRP A 430 -7.26 22.57 -4.98
N GLU A 431 -7.01 21.46 -5.67
CA GLU A 431 -5.66 20.94 -5.87
C GLU A 431 -4.88 21.77 -6.89
N ALA A 432 -5.52 22.21 -7.97
CA ALA A 432 -4.89 23.14 -8.90
C ALA A 432 -4.51 24.46 -8.21
N VAL A 433 -5.37 24.96 -7.32
CA VAL A 433 -5.07 26.15 -6.52
C VAL A 433 -3.86 25.92 -5.60
N ARG A 434 -3.73 24.75 -4.97
CA ARG A 434 -2.56 24.41 -4.14
C ARG A 434 -1.28 24.33 -4.96
N ALA A 435 -1.34 23.74 -6.17
CA ALA A 435 -0.19 23.65 -7.05
C ALA A 435 0.29 25.04 -7.51
N ILE A 436 -0.65 25.95 -7.85
CA ILE A 436 -0.31 27.34 -8.17
C ILE A 436 0.29 28.06 -6.96
N LEU A 437 -0.27 27.87 -5.76
CA LEU A 437 0.26 28.42 -4.52
C LEU A 437 1.71 27.95 -4.29
N GLN A 438 2.00 26.69 -4.51
CA GLN A 438 3.35 26.14 -4.40
C GLN A 438 4.29 26.80 -5.41
N GLN A 439 3.90 26.93 -6.67
CA GLN A 439 4.70 27.63 -7.68
C GLN A 439 4.99 29.09 -7.32
N VAL A 440 4.00 29.81 -6.77
CA VAL A 440 4.16 31.19 -6.31
C VAL A 440 5.18 31.29 -5.21
N ILE A 441 5.21 30.32 -4.29
CA ILE A 441 6.17 30.26 -3.18
C ILE A 441 7.55 29.83 -3.67
N ASP A 442 7.63 28.87 -4.58
CA ASP A 442 8.91 28.42 -5.15
C ASP A 442 9.60 29.52 -5.96
N SER A 443 8.81 30.42 -6.56
CA SER A 443 9.31 31.58 -7.31
C SER A 443 9.55 32.85 -6.46
N GLU A 444 9.36 32.77 -5.10
CA GLU A 444 9.52 33.92 -4.23
C GLU A 444 11.02 34.26 -3.98
N ASP A 445 11.29 35.55 -3.72
CA ASP A 445 12.59 36.00 -3.23
C ASP A 445 12.78 35.56 -1.76
N LYS A 446 13.76 34.69 -1.51
CA LYS A 446 14.06 34.14 -0.20
C LYS A 446 14.54 35.19 0.81
N ALA A 447 15.02 36.35 0.36
CA ALA A 447 15.42 37.49 1.22
C ALA A 447 14.18 38.25 1.73
N LYS A 448 13.12 38.32 0.91
CA LYS A 448 11.84 38.97 1.25
C LYS A 448 10.66 38.06 0.94
N PRO A 449 10.45 37.02 1.75
CA PRO A 449 9.38 36.06 1.51
C PRO A 449 8.01 36.71 1.65
N LEU A 450 7.08 36.33 0.76
CA LEU A 450 5.75 36.88 0.66
C LEU A 450 4.87 36.54 1.89
N ASN A 451 4.16 37.53 2.38
CA ASN A 451 3.13 37.32 3.39
C ASN A 451 1.87 36.65 2.80
N ASP A 452 1.03 36.00 3.65
CA ASP A 452 -0.18 35.33 3.19
C ASP A 452 -1.15 36.29 2.44
N ASP A 453 -1.11 37.62 2.70
CA ASP A 453 -1.87 38.63 1.94
C ASP A 453 -1.26 38.93 0.56
N GLU A 454 0.06 38.98 0.46
CA GLU A 454 0.78 39.16 -0.81
C GLU A 454 0.64 37.92 -1.70
N ILE A 455 0.69 36.72 -1.11
CA ILE A 455 0.38 35.47 -1.82
C ILE A 455 -1.05 35.50 -2.37
N ARG A 456 -2.03 35.96 -1.57
CA ARG A 456 -3.40 36.15 -2.04
C ARG A 456 -3.45 37.11 -3.24
N GLY A 457 -2.69 38.21 -3.21
CA GLY A 457 -2.58 39.16 -4.32
C GLY A 457 -2.02 38.52 -5.59
N LYS A 458 -0.95 37.71 -5.48
CA LYS A 458 -0.38 36.97 -6.63
C LYS A 458 -1.33 35.90 -7.17
N LEU A 459 -2.04 35.18 -6.28
CA LEU A 459 -3.08 34.25 -6.69
C LEU A 459 -4.23 34.95 -7.43
N ALA A 460 -4.62 36.18 -7.00
CA ALA A 460 -5.60 36.98 -7.69
C ALA A 460 -5.13 37.43 -9.10
N GLN A 461 -3.82 37.74 -9.27
CA GLN A 461 -3.20 38.01 -10.59
C GLN A 461 -3.17 36.75 -11.47
N ALA A 462 -2.99 35.55 -10.88
CA ALA A 462 -3.07 34.28 -11.58
C ALA A 462 -4.52 33.84 -11.91
N GLY A 463 -5.51 34.72 -11.66
CA GLY A 463 -6.92 34.53 -12.00
C GLY A 463 -7.81 34.09 -10.86
N ILE A 464 -7.32 33.78 -9.66
CA ILE A 464 -8.08 33.21 -8.55
C ILE A 464 -8.44 34.31 -7.53
N LYS A 465 -9.56 35.03 -7.73
CA LYS A 465 -9.92 36.20 -6.90
C LYS A 465 -10.61 35.86 -5.57
N ASN A 466 -11.29 34.74 -5.45
CA ASN A 466 -12.19 34.46 -4.32
C ASN A 466 -11.52 33.65 -3.18
N ILE A 467 -10.23 33.87 -2.89
CA ILE A 467 -9.56 33.17 -1.81
C ILE A 467 -9.36 34.11 -0.62
N ALA A 468 -9.84 33.70 0.56
CA ALA A 468 -9.59 34.41 1.80
C ALA A 468 -8.15 34.10 2.32
N ARG A 469 -7.54 35.09 3.03
CA ARG A 469 -6.23 34.92 3.69
C ARG A 469 -6.18 33.65 4.57
N ARG A 470 -7.27 33.34 5.29
CA ARG A 470 -7.35 32.13 6.13
C ARG A 470 -7.25 30.85 5.32
N THR A 471 -7.78 30.83 4.10
CA THR A 471 -7.72 29.70 3.18
C THR A 471 -6.30 29.52 2.64
N VAL A 472 -5.59 30.61 2.31
CA VAL A 472 -4.18 30.58 1.93
C VAL A 472 -3.33 29.99 3.06
N ALA A 473 -3.51 30.47 4.28
CA ALA A 473 -2.81 29.95 5.46
C ALA A 473 -3.11 28.45 5.71
N LYS A 474 -4.37 28.02 5.51
CA LYS A 474 -4.77 26.60 5.60
C LYS A 474 -4.05 25.74 4.55
N TYR A 475 -4.04 26.19 3.28
CA TYR A 475 -3.37 25.45 2.21
C TYR A 475 -1.85 25.39 2.39
N ARG A 476 -1.24 26.49 2.83
CA ARG A 476 0.17 26.52 3.17
C ARG A 476 0.52 25.48 4.26
N LYS A 477 -0.30 25.41 5.33
CA LYS A 477 -0.13 24.38 6.38
C LYS A 477 -0.30 22.96 5.84
N LEU A 478 -1.28 22.72 4.96
CA LEU A 478 -1.50 21.40 4.33
C LEU A 478 -0.34 20.97 3.42
N LEU A 479 0.37 21.93 2.83
CA LEU A 479 1.57 21.70 2.02
C LEU A 479 2.86 21.66 2.86
N ASN A 480 2.74 21.71 4.20
CA ASN A 480 3.88 21.79 5.13
C ASN A 480 4.83 22.97 4.86
N ILE A 481 4.32 24.06 4.26
CA ILE A 481 5.10 25.25 3.97
C ILE A 481 5.08 26.19 5.17
N PRO A 482 6.23 26.57 5.74
CA PRO A 482 6.30 27.45 6.90
C PRO A 482 5.87 28.87 6.58
N SER A 483 5.57 29.69 7.61
CA SER A 483 5.19 31.11 7.43
C SER A 483 6.36 31.92 6.86
N ALA A 484 6.09 33.11 6.31
CA ALA A 484 7.08 34.02 5.73
C ALA A 484 8.31 34.24 6.62
N ARG A 485 8.09 34.36 7.94
CA ARG A 485 9.18 34.52 8.92
C ARG A 485 10.19 33.36 8.89
N PHE A 486 9.70 32.13 8.81
CA PHE A 486 10.54 30.94 8.80
C PHE A 486 11.18 30.65 7.44
N ARG A 487 10.60 31.19 6.34
CA ARG A 487 11.16 31.06 5.00
C ARG A 487 12.25 32.09 4.71
N LYS A 488 12.33 33.15 5.53
CA LYS A 488 13.30 34.22 5.32
C LYS A 488 14.72 33.70 5.49
N LYS A 489 15.55 33.92 4.47
CA LYS A 489 17.01 33.73 4.52
C LYS A 489 17.67 35.08 4.76
N TYR A 490 18.61 35.13 5.69
CA TYR A 490 19.33 36.32 6.10
C TYR A 490 20.72 36.38 5.46
#